data_ddf123b1bfc21c17ca661026e5444a83
#
_entry.id   ddf123b1bfc21c17ca661026e5444a83
#
_cell.length_a   1.000
_cell.length_b   1.000
_cell.length_c   1.000
_cell.angle_alpha   90.00
_cell.angle_beta   90.00
_cell.angle_gamma   90.00
#
_symmetry.space_group_name_H-M   'P 1'
#
loop_
_entity.id
_entity.type
_entity.pdbx_description
1 polymer ?
#
loop_
_entity_poly.entity_id
_entity_poly.type
_entity_poly.pdbx_seq_one_letter_code
_entity_poly.pdbx_strand_id
1 'polypeptide(L)'
;MQEVSDFEGILKSKGVQEALRFLNARTPHRFTGVYRYDGTTLRNIALFDQYDPDIHHGDDFPMKDAPCARVGEHGGTLVVEEFLSDPRFRRSFAPIVSYCGVLIRGPDGIPFGTVCHFDTKPCETPPNNALLLEAVAPLVYSVLDKA
;
A
#
# COMPACT_ATOMS: atom_id res chain seq x y z
N MET A 1 13.28 3.55 -14.93
CA MET A 1 13.74 3.14 -13.59
C MET A 1 13.89 1.63 -13.57
N GLN A 2 15.08 1.15 -13.22
CA GLN A 2 15.37 -0.29 -13.23
C GLN A 2 14.45 -1.07 -12.29
N GLU A 3 14.16 -0.50 -11.12
CA GLU A 3 13.28 -1.15 -10.14
C GLU A 3 11.87 -1.37 -10.67
N VAL A 4 11.35 -0.45 -11.47
CA VAL A 4 10.01 -0.61 -12.08
C VAL A 4 10.01 -1.75 -13.08
N SER A 5 11.05 -1.85 -13.92
CA SER A 5 11.23 -2.98 -14.85
C SER A 5 11.34 -4.30 -14.13
N ASP A 6 12.13 -4.36 -13.06
CA ASP A 6 12.30 -5.57 -12.24
C ASP A 6 10.97 -5.97 -11.59
N PHE A 7 10.25 -4.99 -11.04
CA PHE A 7 8.93 -5.22 -10.47
C PHE A 7 7.96 -5.82 -11.50
N GLU A 8 7.89 -5.21 -12.67
CA GLU A 8 7.00 -5.66 -13.74
C GLU A 8 7.32 -7.09 -14.15
N GLY A 9 8.61 -7.43 -14.29
CA GLY A 9 9.04 -8.78 -14.63
C GLY A 9 8.61 -9.80 -13.58
N ILE A 10 8.75 -9.48 -12.30
CA ILE A 10 8.34 -10.35 -11.20
C ILE A 10 6.81 -10.50 -11.19
N LEU A 11 6.09 -9.39 -11.34
CA LEU A 11 4.64 -9.38 -11.34
C LEU A 11 4.07 -10.29 -12.42
N LYS A 12 4.61 -10.21 -13.64
CA LYS A 12 4.16 -11.00 -14.78
C LYS A 12 4.55 -12.47 -14.69
N SER A 13 5.75 -12.77 -14.16
CA SER A 13 6.26 -14.15 -14.15
C SER A 13 5.93 -14.90 -12.86
N LYS A 14 5.77 -14.22 -11.72
CA LYS A 14 5.61 -14.85 -10.41
C LYS A 14 4.37 -14.41 -9.65
N GLY A 15 3.70 -13.34 -10.09
CA GLY A 15 2.45 -12.88 -9.50
C GLY A 15 2.60 -11.81 -8.44
N VAL A 16 1.45 -11.39 -7.89
CA VAL A 16 1.34 -10.24 -6.97
C VAL A 16 2.12 -10.48 -5.68
N GLN A 17 2.05 -11.67 -5.10
CA GLN A 17 2.70 -11.94 -3.82
C GLN A 17 4.21 -11.72 -3.88
N GLU A 18 4.87 -12.24 -4.91
CA GLU A 18 6.32 -12.04 -5.07
C GLU A 18 6.66 -10.62 -5.44
N ALA A 19 5.79 -9.92 -6.17
CA ALA A 19 5.96 -8.51 -6.44
C ALA A 19 5.88 -7.67 -5.17
N LEU A 20 4.97 -7.99 -4.24
CA LEU A 20 4.91 -7.32 -2.93
C LEU A 20 6.15 -7.60 -2.09
N ARG A 21 6.67 -8.81 -2.14
CA ARG A 21 7.95 -9.16 -1.47
C ARG A 21 9.08 -8.27 -1.99
N PHE A 22 9.14 -8.08 -3.31
CA PHE A 22 10.15 -7.21 -3.93
C PHE A 22 10.06 -5.77 -3.40
N LEU A 23 8.85 -5.22 -3.31
CA LEU A 23 8.65 -3.87 -2.77
C LEU A 23 9.01 -3.81 -1.29
N ASN A 24 8.60 -4.80 -0.50
CA ASN A 24 8.85 -4.83 0.94
C ASN A 24 10.34 -4.90 1.27
N ALA A 25 11.16 -5.52 0.43
CA ALA A 25 12.60 -5.58 0.62
C ALA A 25 13.27 -4.20 0.57
N ARG A 26 12.58 -3.17 0.13
CA ARG A 26 13.08 -1.80 -0.02
C ARG A 26 12.60 -0.84 1.06
N THR A 27 11.91 -1.35 2.07
CA THR A 27 11.37 -0.54 3.16
C THR A 27 11.54 -1.27 4.48
N PRO A 28 11.69 -0.56 5.61
CA PRO A 28 11.70 -1.19 6.92
C PRO A 28 10.30 -1.61 7.40
N HIS A 29 9.24 -1.14 6.75
CA HIS A 29 7.86 -1.48 7.15
C HIS A 29 7.64 -2.99 7.13
N ARG A 30 6.94 -3.49 8.15
CA ARG A 30 6.61 -4.90 8.27
C ARG A 30 5.72 -5.40 7.13
N PHE A 31 4.74 -4.58 6.73
CA PHE A 31 3.70 -4.98 5.76
C PHE A 31 3.78 -4.22 4.46
N THR A 32 3.50 -4.91 3.36
CA THR A 32 3.21 -4.32 2.06
C THR A 32 1.92 -4.93 1.54
N GLY A 33 0.96 -4.12 1.17
CA GLY A 33 -0.36 -4.61 0.80
C GLY A 33 -1.01 -3.87 -0.35
N VAL A 34 -2.01 -4.53 -0.93
CA VAL A 34 -2.91 -3.95 -1.93
C VAL A 34 -4.32 -4.02 -1.37
N TYR A 35 -5.00 -2.89 -1.39
CA TYR A 35 -6.36 -2.74 -0.86
C TYR A 35 -7.28 -2.14 -1.91
N ARG A 36 -8.55 -2.54 -1.84
CA ARG A 36 -9.61 -2.04 -2.73
C ARG A 36 -10.65 -1.29 -1.93
N TYR A 37 -11.08 -0.14 -2.43
CA TYR A 37 -12.23 0.59 -1.89
C TYR A 37 -13.53 -0.11 -2.28
N ASP A 38 -14.32 -0.47 -1.29
CA ASP A 38 -15.58 -1.17 -1.50
C ASP A 38 -16.65 -0.59 -0.56
N GLY A 39 -17.22 0.56 -0.96
CA GLY A 39 -18.21 1.26 -0.16
C GLY A 39 -17.64 1.73 1.17
N THR A 40 -18.15 1.19 2.27
CA THR A 40 -17.68 1.52 3.63
C THR A 40 -16.59 0.58 4.13
N THR A 41 -16.16 -0.37 3.31
CA THR A 41 -15.17 -1.37 3.67
C THR A 41 -13.92 -1.23 2.79
N LEU A 42 -12.75 -1.26 3.42
CA LEU A 42 -11.48 -1.40 2.73
C LEU A 42 -11.15 -2.88 2.68
N ARG A 43 -11.12 -3.47 1.48
CA ARG A 43 -10.86 -4.90 1.32
C ARG A 43 -9.40 -5.15 1.01
N ASN A 44 -8.80 -6.10 1.73
CA ASN A 44 -7.46 -6.56 1.41
C ASN A 44 -7.51 -7.47 0.19
N ILE A 45 -6.70 -7.16 -0.82
CA ILE A 45 -6.54 -7.99 -2.01
C ILE A 45 -5.33 -8.92 -1.86
N ALA A 46 -4.22 -8.38 -1.33
CA ALA A 46 -2.99 -9.13 -1.13
C ALA A 46 -2.18 -8.50 -0.01
N LEU A 47 -1.43 -9.31 0.72
CA LEU A 47 -0.59 -8.84 1.82
C LEU A 47 0.70 -9.64 1.86
N PHE A 48 1.82 -8.92 1.99
CA PHE A 48 3.11 -9.49 2.37
C PHE A 48 3.45 -9.05 3.78
N ASP A 49 3.71 -10.00 4.67
CA ASP A 49 4.15 -9.76 6.05
C ASP A 49 5.60 -10.23 6.17
N GLN A 50 6.51 -9.32 6.46
CA GLN A 50 7.93 -9.60 6.59
C GLN A 50 8.21 -10.65 7.68
N TYR A 51 7.36 -10.71 8.71
CA TYR A 51 7.52 -11.65 9.83
C TYR A 51 6.85 -13.00 9.56
N ASP A 52 5.97 -13.09 8.58
CA ASP A 52 5.31 -14.34 8.20
C ASP A 52 5.05 -14.35 6.69
N PRO A 53 6.08 -14.61 5.87
CA PRO A 53 5.98 -14.52 4.41
C PRO A 53 5.01 -15.52 3.76
N ASP A 54 4.54 -16.52 4.49
CA ASP A 54 3.57 -17.49 3.98
C ASP A 54 2.13 -16.95 3.99
N ILE A 55 1.88 -15.87 4.71
CA ILE A 55 0.59 -15.17 4.68
C ILE A 55 0.47 -14.39 3.36
N HIS A 56 -0.67 -14.53 2.68
CA HIS A 56 -0.94 -13.87 1.41
C HIS A 56 -2.07 -12.84 1.50
N HIS A 57 -2.85 -12.87 2.57
CA HIS A 57 -4.00 -12.00 2.77
C HIS A 57 -4.03 -11.50 4.21
N GLY A 58 -4.56 -10.29 4.39
CA GLY A 58 -4.79 -9.70 5.69
C GLY A 58 -6.26 -9.41 5.92
N ASP A 59 -6.54 -8.66 6.99
CA ASP A 59 -7.90 -8.29 7.36
C ASP A 59 -8.43 -7.16 6.49
N ASP A 60 -9.76 -7.14 6.31
CA ASP A 60 -10.48 -5.99 5.82
C ASP A 60 -10.68 -4.99 6.96
N PHE A 61 -10.86 -3.72 6.63
CA PHE A 61 -11.06 -2.66 7.62
C PHE A 61 -12.27 -1.80 7.27
N PRO A 62 -12.95 -1.21 8.28
CA PRO A 62 -13.87 -0.12 7.99
C PRO A 62 -13.11 1.06 7.38
N MET A 63 -13.65 1.65 6.32
CA MET A 63 -13.01 2.80 5.65
C MET A 63 -12.69 3.94 6.62
N LYS A 64 -13.58 4.21 7.56
CA LYS A 64 -13.40 5.30 8.54
C LYS A 64 -12.19 5.12 9.45
N ASP A 65 -11.70 3.88 9.61
CA ASP A 65 -10.59 3.53 10.51
C ASP A 65 -9.31 3.21 9.75
N ALA A 66 -9.31 3.37 8.43
CA ALA A 66 -8.20 2.95 7.58
C ALA A 66 -7.41 4.15 7.04
N PRO A 67 -6.07 4.15 7.18
CA PRO A 67 -5.24 5.18 6.57
C PRO A 67 -5.41 5.25 5.04
N CYS A 68 -5.65 4.13 4.39
CA CYS A 68 -5.86 4.05 2.94
C CYS A 68 -6.99 4.97 2.46
N ALA A 69 -8.01 5.21 3.30
CA ALA A 69 -9.12 6.09 2.95
C ALA A 69 -8.70 7.57 2.92
N ARG A 70 -7.53 7.90 3.47
CA ARG A 70 -7.05 9.29 3.56
C ARG A 70 -6.09 9.65 2.42
N VAL A 71 -5.62 8.68 1.66
CA VAL A 71 -4.59 8.91 0.63
C VAL A 71 -5.05 9.92 -0.42
N GLY A 72 -6.31 9.83 -0.85
CA GLY A 72 -6.87 10.75 -1.84
C GLY A 72 -6.92 12.20 -1.37
N GLU A 73 -7.05 12.44 -0.07
CA GLU A 73 -7.08 13.79 0.51
C GLU A 73 -5.71 14.48 0.45
N HIS A 74 -4.65 13.73 0.16
CA HIS A 74 -3.28 14.20 0.12
C HIS A 74 -2.67 14.09 -1.29
N GLY A 75 -3.51 14.24 -2.32
CA GLY A 75 -3.04 14.24 -3.70
C GLY A 75 -2.71 12.87 -4.28
N GLY A 76 -3.11 11.80 -3.59
CA GLY A 76 -2.88 10.44 -4.08
C GLY A 76 -1.64 9.76 -3.51
N THR A 77 -0.89 10.43 -2.63
CA THR A 77 0.27 9.87 -1.94
C THR A 77 0.28 10.34 -0.50
N LEU A 78 0.43 9.41 0.45
CA LEU A 78 0.46 9.72 1.88
C LEU A 78 1.63 9.01 2.53
N VAL A 79 2.48 9.80 3.23
CA VAL A 79 3.63 9.29 3.99
C VAL A 79 3.51 9.78 5.42
N VAL A 80 3.47 8.87 6.39
CA VAL A 80 3.33 9.18 7.81
C VAL A 80 4.27 8.30 8.62
N GLU A 81 5.18 8.92 9.36
CA GLU A 81 6.09 8.21 10.25
C GLU A 81 5.38 7.70 11.51
N GLU A 82 4.49 8.52 12.08
CA GLU A 82 3.69 8.16 13.25
C GLU A 82 2.40 9.00 13.27
N PHE A 83 1.24 8.35 13.22
CA PHE A 83 -0.03 9.07 13.11
C PHE A 83 -0.34 9.97 14.31
N LEU A 84 -0.08 9.50 15.53
CA LEU A 84 -0.43 10.27 16.73
C LEU A 84 0.35 11.57 16.88
N SER A 85 1.58 11.60 16.38
CA SER A 85 2.42 12.80 16.43
C SER A 85 2.37 13.64 15.15
N ASP A 86 1.67 13.16 14.11
CA ASP A 86 1.54 13.88 12.84
C ASP A 86 0.46 14.96 12.97
N PRO A 87 0.79 16.25 12.80
CA PRO A 87 -0.18 17.33 12.97
C PRO A 87 -1.34 17.31 11.98
N ARG A 88 -1.21 16.58 10.88
CA ARG A 88 -2.29 16.43 9.89
C ARG A 88 -3.42 15.54 10.41
N PHE A 89 -3.16 14.64 11.34
CA PHE A 89 -4.12 13.65 11.81
C PHE A 89 -4.42 13.73 13.29
N ARG A 90 -3.39 13.60 14.14
CA ARG A 90 -3.52 13.58 15.60
C ARG A 90 -4.58 12.60 16.10
N ARG A 91 -4.69 11.45 15.43
CA ARG A 91 -5.62 10.40 15.82
C ARG A 91 -4.97 9.04 15.66
N SER A 92 -5.53 8.05 16.33
CA SER A 92 -5.09 6.67 16.20
C SER A 92 -5.76 5.99 15.01
N PHE A 93 -4.96 5.25 14.25
CA PHE A 93 -5.43 4.27 13.28
C PHE A 93 -5.00 2.87 13.74
N ALA A 94 -4.91 2.68 15.07
CA ALA A 94 -4.43 1.43 15.63
C ALA A 94 -5.14 0.21 14.99
N PRO A 95 -4.41 -0.86 14.72
CA PRO A 95 -3.01 -1.10 15.10
C PRO A 95 -1.96 -0.45 14.19
N ILE A 96 -2.36 0.27 13.15
CA ILE A 96 -1.42 0.90 12.20
C ILE A 96 -0.91 2.21 12.80
N VAL A 97 0.43 2.35 12.86
CA VAL A 97 1.11 3.52 13.42
C VAL A 97 1.84 4.33 12.35
N SER A 98 2.44 3.66 11.37
CA SER A 98 3.16 4.29 10.27
C SER A 98 2.62 3.81 8.92
N TYR A 99 2.78 4.64 7.88
CA TYR A 99 2.15 4.37 6.59
C TYR A 99 2.88 5.06 5.45
N CYS A 100 3.00 4.38 4.31
CA CYS A 100 3.41 4.97 3.05
C CYS A 100 2.55 4.34 1.96
N GLY A 101 1.64 5.09 1.37
CA GLY A 101 0.73 4.53 0.39
C GLY A 101 0.37 5.49 -0.73
N VAL A 102 0.01 4.91 -1.87
CA VAL A 102 -0.39 5.66 -3.06
C VAL A 102 -1.70 5.11 -3.61
N LEU A 103 -2.46 5.97 -4.27
CA LEU A 103 -3.69 5.55 -4.95
C LEU A 103 -3.38 4.66 -6.14
N ILE A 104 -4.18 3.61 -6.28
CA ILE A 104 -4.32 2.87 -7.53
C ILE A 104 -5.57 3.44 -8.21
N ARG A 105 -5.42 3.95 -9.43
CA ARG A 105 -6.52 4.53 -10.20
C ARG A 105 -6.88 3.64 -11.37
N GLY A 106 -8.17 3.60 -11.71
CA GLY A 106 -8.63 3.00 -12.96
C GLY A 106 -8.29 3.88 -14.17
N PRO A 107 -8.60 3.38 -15.40
CA PRO A 107 -8.27 4.12 -16.63
C PRO A 107 -8.97 5.47 -16.76
N ASP A 108 -10.09 5.64 -16.08
CA ASP A 108 -10.84 6.90 -16.04
C ASP A 108 -10.40 7.84 -14.92
N GLY A 109 -9.35 7.47 -14.18
CA GLY A 109 -8.82 8.24 -13.06
C GLY A 109 -9.56 8.04 -11.74
N ILE A 110 -10.60 7.19 -11.71
CA ILE A 110 -11.34 6.92 -10.48
C ILE A 110 -10.49 6.09 -9.52
N PRO A 111 -10.37 6.49 -8.24
CA PRO A 111 -9.63 5.70 -7.27
C PRO A 111 -10.21 4.31 -7.10
N PHE A 112 -9.36 3.30 -7.28
CA PHE A 112 -9.70 1.88 -7.09
C PHE A 112 -9.35 1.41 -5.68
N GLY A 113 -8.21 1.84 -5.18
CA GLY A 113 -7.67 1.42 -3.89
C GLY A 113 -6.27 1.95 -3.70
N THR A 114 -5.45 1.20 -2.96
CA THR A 114 -4.08 1.61 -2.65
C THR A 114 -3.09 0.45 -2.77
N VAL A 115 -1.83 0.79 -3.06
CA VAL A 115 -0.68 -0.05 -2.75
C VAL A 115 0.12 0.68 -1.67
N CYS A 116 0.50 -0.02 -0.61
CA CYS A 116 1.03 0.64 0.58
C CYS A 116 2.01 -0.24 1.36
N HIS A 117 2.88 0.45 2.10
CA HIS A 117 3.67 -0.12 3.20
C HIS A 117 3.09 0.40 4.51
N PHE A 118 3.06 -0.42 5.54
CA PHE A 118 2.64 0.04 6.86
C PHE A 118 3.23 -0.81 7.98
N ASP A 119 3.17 -0.28 9.20
CA ASP A 119 3.73 -0.96 10.37
C ASP A 119 2.92 -0.62 11.61
N THR A 120 3.09 -1.44 12.64
CA THR A 120 2.46 -1.26 13.96
C THR A 120 3.37 -0.49 14.92
N LYS A 121 4.44 0.10 14.42
CA LYS A 121 5.37 0.96 15.16
C LYS A 121 5.75 2.14 14.26
N PRO A 122 6.33 3.22 14.83
CA PRO A 122 6.86 4.31 14.02
C PRO A 122 7.89 3.80 13.02
N CYS A 123 7.86 4.33 11.82
CA CYS A 123 8.74 3.86 10.75
C CYS A 123 8.98 4.99 9.77
N GLU A 124 10.24 5.29 9.51
CA GLU A 124 10.63 6.30 8.53
C GLU A 124 10.61 5.70 7.13
N THR A 125 9.95 6.39 6.20
CA THR A 125 9.91 5.96 4.80
C THR A 125 11.23 6.32 4.11
N PRO A 126 11.93 5.35 3.51
CA PRO A 126 13.16 5.64 2.78
C PRO A 126 12.92 6.60 1.60
N PRO A 127 13.94 7.37 1.20
CA PRO A 127 13.84 8.23 0.01
C PRO A 127 13.44 7.43 -1.23
N ASN A 128 12.64 8.04 -2.10
CA ASN A 128 12.15 7.48 -3.36
C ASN A 128 11.16 6.32 -3.25
N ASN A 129 10.82 5.86 -2.04
CA ASN A 129 9.88 4.76 -1.87
C ASN A 129 8.48 5.13 -2.34
N ALA A 130 8.00 6.32 -2.01
CA ALA A 130 6.70 6.79 -2.48
C ALA A 130 6.67 6.90 -4.01
N LEU A 131 7.76 7.37 -4.62
CA LEU A 131 7.86 7.46 -6.08
C LEU A 131 7.82 6.09 -6.74
N LEU A 132 8.45 5.09 -6.13
CA LEU A 132 8.39 3.72 -6.64
C LEU A 132 6.97 3.17 -6.58
N LEU A 133 6.27 3.38 -5.46
CA LEU A 133 4.87 2.96 -5.34
C LEU A 133 3.99 3.65 -6.40
N GLU A 134 4.18 4.95 -6.62
CA GLU A 134 3.45 5.69 -7.66
C GLU A 134 3.68 5.08 -9.05
N ALA A 135 4.93 4.73 -9.34
CA ALA A 135 5.29 4.17 -10.65
C ALA A 135 4.73 2.77 -10.87
N VAL A 136 4.62 1.95 -9.82
CA VAL A 136 4.13 0.56 -9.96
C VAL A 136 2.61 0.44 -9.82
N ALA A 137 1.92 1.44 -9.27
CA ALA A 137 0.47 1.37 -9.06
C ALA A 137 -0.32 1.01 -10.33
N PRO A 138 -0.05 1.61 -11.50
CA PRO A 138 -0.74 1.20 -12.73
C PRO A 138 -0.48 -0.25 -13.13
N LEU A 139 0.73 -0.75 -12.87
CA LEU A 139 1.09 -2.14 -13.17
C LEU A 139 0.31 -3.09 -12.27
N VAL A 140 0.18 -2.75 -10.99
CA VAL A 140 -0.63 -3.54 -10.05
C VAL A 140 -2.07 -3.59 -10.53
N TYR A 141 -2.66 -2.44 -10.89
CA TYR A 141 -4.03 -2.38 -11.39
C TYR A 141 -4.23 -3.33 -12.59
N SER A 142 -3.26 -3.38 -13.50
CA SER A 142 -3.38 -4.15 -14.74
C SER A 142 -3.56 -5.65 -14.54
N VAL A 143 -3.15 -6.20 -13.41
CA VAL A 143 -3.21 -7.65 -13.11
C VAL A 143 -4.30 -8.00 -12.10
N LEU A 144 -4.99 -7.02 -11.52
CA LEU A 144 -6.03 -7.29 -10.53
C LEU A 144 -7.34 -7.72 -11.21
N ASP A 145 -8.07 -8.60 -10.51
CA ASP A 145 -9.45 -8.90 -10.87
C ASP A 145 -10.33 -7.75 -10.40
N LYS A 146 -10.99 -7.09 -11.34
CA LYS A 146 -11.79 -5.89 -11.09
C LYS A 146 -13.29 -6.16 -11.10
N ALA A 147 -13.66 -7.39 -11.28
CA ALA A 147 -15.06 -7.80 -11.31
C ALA A 147 -15.72 -7.78 -9.93
#